data_49ec739dac1019989d75337c9559282c
#
_entry.id   49ec739dac1019989d75337c9559282c
#
_cell.length_a   1.000
_cell.length_b   1.000
_cell.length_c   1.000
_cell.angle_alpha   90.00
_cell.angle_beta   90.00
_cell.angle_gamma   90.00
#
_symmetry.space_group_name_H-M   'P 1'
#
loop_
_entity.id
_entity.type
_entity.pdbx_description
1 polymer ?
#
loop_
_entity_poly.entity_id
_entity_poly.type
_entity_poly.pdbx_seq_one_letter_code
_entity_poly.pdbx_strand_id
1 'polypeptide(L)'
;MISPILAASLAATLAVGPAAVVPPAVTPLAVAPAAGALPCAGAAASPPVGERSRLACERSAAVHRGHGAAAMDRGRPAEAAIVWRRSRAVGRPFHGRLVGGVELPAAGTHFVTADPVTGDSPNRPWRRYGTDRLVEVLLTVAAEHAAAHPEAPRLVIGDLSRPHGGRFGREYGGDGHRSHQNGLDADVYYPRRDGLERKPTRVAQVDRRLAQELVDRFVAAGAQFVFVGPRTGLRGPRKVVMTLANHDDHLHVRIRPGRRR
;
A
#
# COMPACT_ATOMS: atom_id res chain seq x y z
N MET A 1 3.63 -40.04 -65.23
CA MET A 1 3.10 -40.31 -63.86
C MET A 1 2.57 -38.99 -63.33
N ILE A 2 1.27 -38.95 -63.17
CA ILE A 2 0.44 -37.72 -62.99
C ILE A 2 0.17 -37.54 -61.50
N SER A 3 0.55 -36.39 -60.95
CA SER A 3 0.16 -35.99 -59.57
C SER A 3 -1.19 -35.27 -59.59
N PRO A 4 -2.11 -35.54 -58.65
CA PRO A 4 -3.33 -34.77 -58.56
C PRO A 4 -3.17 -33.63 -57.53
N ILE A 5 -3.67 -32.45 -57.93
CA ILE A 5 -3.83 -31.25 -57.15
C ILE A 5 -5.08 -31.40 -56.29
N LEU A 6 -4.96 -31.26 -54.98
CA LEU A 6 -6.13 -31.18 -54.05
C LEU A 6 -6.47 -29.70 -53.84
N ALA A 7 -7.69 -29.35 -54.25
CA ALA A 7 -8.30 -28.04 -53.96
C ALA A 7 -8.89 -28.02 -52.53
N ALA A 8 -8.45 -27.12 -51.70
CA ALA A 8 -9.04 -26.85 -50.38
C ALA A 8 -10.08 -25.73 -50.48
N SER A 9 -11.30 -26.05 -50.16
CA SER A 9 -12.45 -25.13 -50.11
C SER A 9 -12.41 -24.32 -48.81
N LEU A 10 -12.42 -22.99 -48.93
CA LEU A 10 -12.47 -22.07 -47.80
C LEU A 10 -13.96 -21.78 -47.49
N ALA A 11 -14.46 -22.30 -46.36
CA ALA A 11 -15.76 -21.94 -45.84
C ALA A 11 -15.60 -20.75 -44.88
N ALA A 12 -16.14 -19.59 -45.24
CA ALA A 12 -16.21 -18.41 -44.38
C ALA A 12 -17.39 -18.54 -43.42
N THR A 13 -17.11 -18.68 -42.13
CA THR A 13 -18.14 -18.64 -41.08
C THR A 13 -18.25 -17.21 -40.58
N LEU A 14 -19.41 -16.59 -40.82
CA LEU A 14 -19.79 -15.30 -40.23
C LEU A 14 -20.09 -15.48 -38.73
N ALA A 15 -19.27 -14.95 -37.88
CA ALA A 15 -19.53 -14.89 -36.45
C ALA A 15 -20.39 -13.67 -36.12
N VAL A 16 -21.60 -13.90 -35.66
CA VAL A 16 -22.50 -12.89 -35.07
C VAL A 16 -21.97 -12.61 -33.67
N GLY A 17 -21.51 -11.39 -33.42
CA GLY A 17 -21.06 -10.95 -32.10
C GLY A 17 -22.25 -10.70 -31.16
N PRO A 18 -22.11 -10.98 -29.85
CA PRO A 18 -23.17 -10.70 -28.88
C PRO A 18 -23.33 -9.18 -28.66
N ALA A 19 -24.60 -8.77 -28.58
CA ALA A 19 -25.04 -7.41 -28.31
C ALA A 19 -24.50 -6.92 -26.95
N ALA A 20 -23.99 -5.71 -26.94
CA ALA A 20 -23.58 -5.05 -25.71
C ALA A 20 -24.78 -4.72 -24.83
N VAL A 21 -24.84 -5.33 -23.67
CA VAL A 21 -25.77 -4.96 -22.59
C VAL A 21 -25.22 -3.71 -21.89
N VAL A 22 -25.93 -2.60 -22.07
CA VAL A 22 -25.67 -1.36 -21.35
C VAL A 22 -26.25 -1.49 -19.94
N PRO A 23 -25.47 -1.35 -18.87
CA PRO A 23 -26.02 -1.35 -17.52
C PRO A 23 -26.80 -0.04 -17.26
N PRO A 24 -27.88 -0.09 -16.43
CA PRO A 24 -28.65 1.10 -16.09
C PRO A 24 -27.81 2.08 -15.27
N ALA A 25 -27.99 3.36 -15.55
CA ALA A 25 -27.36 4.46 -14.82
C ALA A 25 -27.78 4.44 -13.34
N VAL A 26 -26.79 4.36 -12.45
CA VAL A 26 -26.99 4.49 -11.01
C VAL A 26 -27.08 5.99 -10.69
N THR A 27 -28.27 6.44 -10.34
CA THR A 27 -28.50 7.79 -9.82
C THR A 27 -27.89 7.89 -8.42
N PRO A 28 -27.06 8.90 -8.12
CA PRO A 28 -26.57 9.07 -6.76
C PRO A 28 -27.72 9.53 -5.85
N LEU A 29 -27.93 8.78 -4.76
CA LEU A 29 -28.81 9.23 -3.66
C LEU A 29 -28.14 10.45 -3.00
N ALA A 30 -28.86 11.56 -3.01
CA ALA A 30 -28.52 12.75 -2.26
C ALA A 30 -28.56 12.44 -0.75
N VAL A 31 -27.43 12.55 -0.09
CA VAL A 31 -27.34 12.53 1.37
C VAL A 31 -27.79 13.89 1.87
N ALA A 32 -28.92 13.95 2.55
CA ALA A 32 -29.40 15.12 3.25
C ALA A 32 -28.46 15.44 4.44
N PRO A 33 -28.17 16.73 4.73
CA PRO A 33 -27.40 17.09 5.91
C PRO A 33 -28.23 16.86 7.15
N ALA A 34 -27.68 16.18 8.14
CA ALA A 34 -28.26 16.05 9.48
C ALA A 34 -28.30 17.45 10.12
N ALA A 35 -29.49 17.99 10.24
CA ALA A 35 -29.75 19.22 10.99
C ALA A 35 -29.92 18.90 12.45
N GLY A 36 -29.43 19.79 13.29
CA GLY A 36 -30.07 20.10 14.54
C GLY A 36 -29.31 19.77 15.82
N ALA A 37 -28.40 20.65 16.16
CA ALA A 37 -28.15 20.91 17.56
C ALA A 37 -29.39 21.57 18.17
N LEU A 38 -30.01 20.94 19.15
CA LEU A 38 -31.07 21.53 19.93
C LEU A 38 -30.48 22.55 20.92
N PRO A 39 -31.02 23.79 21.01
CA PRO A 39 -30.65 24.73 22.05
C PRO A 39 -31.27 24.32 23.36
N CYS A 40 -30.53 24.32 24.45
CA CYS A 40 -31.03 24.32 25.79
C CYS A 40 -31.77 25.66 26.05
N ALA A 41 -33.08 25.70 25.89
CA ALA A 41 -33.91 26.80 26.37
C ALA A 41 -34.25 26.53 27.80
N GLY A 42 -33.97 27.52 28.64
CA GLY A 42 -34.22 27.49 30.04
C GLY A 42 -35.70 27.73 30.40
N ALA A 43 -36.04 27.46 31.58
CA ALA A 43 -36.71 28.32 32.53
C ALA A 43 -37.20 27.46 33.71
N ALA A 44 -36.89 27.85 34.79
CA ALA A 44 -37.70 28.10 35.96
C ALA A 44 -36.96 27.84 37.27
N ALA A 45 -37.01 28.83 38.04
CA ALA A 45 -36.41 29.11 39.31
C ALA A 45 -36.49 28.02 40.38
N SER A 46 -35.42 27.93 41.19
CA SER A 46 -35.29 27.87 42.63
C SER A 46 -34.45 26.75 43.15
N PRO A 47 -33.82 26.77 44.29
CA PRO A 47 -32.96 27.75 44.95
C PRO A 47 -31.49 27.26 45.10
N PRO A 48 -30.59 27.92 45.85
CA PRO A 48 -29.15 27.76 45.73
C PRO A 48 -28.65 26.51 46.48
N VAL A 49 -28.11 25.60 45.78
CA VAL A 49 -27.31 24.53 46.36
C VAL A 49 -25.87 24.69 45.86
N GLY A 50 -25.07 24.85 46.85
CA GLY A 50 -23.69 25.12 47.01
C GLY A 50 -22.71 24.99 45.85
N GLU A 51 -21.84 25.93 45.86
CA GLU A 51 -20.62 26.17 45.11
C GLU A 51 -19.66 24.96 44.92
N ARG A 52 -19.95 23.85 45.61
CA ARG A 52 -19.12 22.61 45.55
C ARG A 52 -19.38 21.75 44.32
N SER A 53 -20.54 21.88 43.66
CA SER A 53 -20.81 21.04 42.45
C SER A 53 -20.22 21.60 41.16
N ARG A 54 -19.96 22.91 41.06
CA ARG A 54 -19.31 23.50 39.88
C ARG A 54 -17.81 23.13 39.78
N LEU A 55 -17.12 23.13 40.92
CA LEU A 55 -15.72 22.76 40.98
C LEU A 55 -15.47 21.26 40.66
N ALA A 56 -16.43 20.39 40.92
CA ALA A 56 -16.31 18.97 40.58
C ALA A 56 -16.48 18.70 39.06
N CYS A 57 -17.36 19.49 38.41
CA CYS A 57 -17.57 19.32 36.95
C CYS A 57 -16.41 19.90 36.12
N GLU A 58 -15.86 21.04 36.57
CA GLU A 58 -14.68 21.62 35.87
C GLU A 58 -13.40 20.81 36.07
N ARG A 59 -13.24 20.19 37.24
CA ARG A 59 -12.10 19.27 37.45
C ARG A 59 -12.19 17.98 36.63
N SER A 60 -13.40 17.46 36.42
CA SER A 60 -13.59 16.26 35.57
C SER A 60 -13.35 16.54 34.09
N ALA A 61 -13.73 17.74 33.61
CA ALA A 61 -13.49 18.15 32.23
C ALA A 61 -12.00 18.48 31.93
N ALA A 62 -11.26 18.93 32.94
CA ALA A 62 -9.82 19.23 32.82
C ALA A 62 -8.97 17.94 32.83
N VAL A 63 -9.37 16.94 33.62
CA VAL A 63 -8.66 15.65 33.68
C VAL A 63 -8.81 14.85 32.39
N HIS A 64 -9.94 14.92 31.67
CA HIS A 64 -10.13 14.21 30.41
C HIS A 64 -9.52 14.92 29.19
N ARG A 65 -9.14 16.19 29.28
CA ARG A 65 -8.43 16.90 28.18
C ARG A 65 -6.92 16.78 28.23
N GLY A 66 -6.36 16.31 29.32
CA GLY A 66 -4.91 16.21 29.52
C GLY A 66 -4.27 14.85 29.19
N HIS A 67 -5.07 13.78 29.02
CA HIS A 67 -4.53 12.42 28.89
C HIS A 67 -4.63 11.83 27.48
N GLY A 68 -5.31 12.49 26.54
CA GLY A 68 -5.46 11.98 25.16
C GLY A 68 -4.44 12.50 24.16
N ALA A 69 -3.86 13.67 24.38
CA ALA A 69 -2.98 14.31 23.42
C ALA A 69 -1.48 14.14 23.72
N ALA A 70 -1.11 13.80 24.95
CA ALA A 70 0.31 13.72 25.34
C ALA A 70 0.91 12.32 25.26
N ALA A 71 0.13 11.28 24.99
CA ALA A 71 0.59 9.89 24.94
C ALA A 71 1.01 9.43 23.53
N MET A 72 0.72 10.19 22.47
CA MET A 72 1.02 9.78 21.09
C MET A 72 2.30 10.37 20.50
N ASP A 73 2.99 11.27 21.17
CA ASP A 73 4.20 11.92 20.63
C ASP A 73 5.52 11.43 21.26
N ARG A 74 5.48 10.41 22.11
CA ARG A 74 6.72 9.86 22.68
C ARG A 74 7.20 8.69 21.83
N GLY A 75 7.96 8.98 20.77
CA GLY A 75 8.76 7.98 20.07
C GLY A 75 8.64 7.92 18.55
N ARG A 76 8.00 8.87 17.89
CA ARG A 76 8.13 8.97 16.43
C ARG A 76 9.53 9.47 16.10
N PRO A 77 10.39 8.65 15.48
CA PRO A 77 11.64 9.17 14.97
C PRO A 77 11.32 10.31 14.00
N ALA A 78 12.04 11.43 14.13
CA ALA A 78 11.95 12.51 13.16
C ALA A 78 12.09 11.90 11.76
N GLU A 79 11.13 12.17 10.87
CA GLU A 79 11.16 11.67 9.50
C GLU A 79 12.44 12.15 8.84
N ALA A 80 13.37 11.25 8.56
CA ALA A 80 14.61 11.60 7.90
C ALA A 80 14.25 12.21 6.53
N ALA A 81 14.75 13.41 6.26
CA ALA A 81 14.47 14.10 5.00
C ALA A 81 14.95 13.25 3.82
N ILE A 82 14.05 12.97 2.88
CA ILE A 82 14.37 12.23 1.66
C ILE A 82 15.23 13.11 0.77
N VAL A 83 16.41 12.61 0.41
CA VAL A 83 17.26 13.28 -0.58
C VAL A 83 16.78 12.89 -1.97
N TRP A 84 15.88 13.68 -2.50
CA TRP A 84 15.35 13.48 -3.84
C TRP A 84 16.40 13.68 -4.91
N ARG A 85 16.47 12.75 -5.85
CA ARG A 85 17.39 12.77 -6.98
C ARG A 85 16.66 12.32 -8.23
N ARG A 86 17.02 12.87 -9.36
CA ARG A 86 16.56 12.32 -10.63
C ARG A 86 17.17 10.96 -10.85
N SER A 87 16.34 9.94 -10.85
CA SER A 87 16.78 8.56 -10.96
C SER A 87 16.40 7.92 -12.30
N ARG A 88 17.05 6.81 -12.62
CA ARG A 88 16.77 6.06 -13.84
C ARG A 88 16.98 4.57 -13.64
N ALA A 89 15.94 3.80 -13.92
CA ALA A 89 16.04 2.37 -14.12
C ALA A 89 16.70 2.08 -15.49
N VAL A 90 17.72 1.22 -15.51
CA VAL A 90 18.43 0.79 -16.71
C VAL A 90 18.33 -0.72 -16.83
N GLY A 91 18.03 -1.21 -18.02
CA GLY A 91 17.85 -2.64 -18.26
C GLY A 91 16.52 -3.18 -17.73
N ARG A 92 16.47 -4.48 -17.48
CA ARG A 92 15.29 -5.20 -17.01
C ARG A 92 15.32 -5.34 -15.48
N PRO A 93 14.17 -5.49 -14.79
CA PRO A 93 14.14 -5.68 -13.33
C PRO A 93 14.96 -6.86 -12.81
N PHE A 94 15.19 -7.87 -13.65
CA PHE A 94 15.97 -9.07 -13.35
C PHE A 94 17.37 -9.11 -14.02
N HIS A 95 17.72 -8.05 -14.74
CA HIS A 95 19.04 -7.83 -15.36
C HIS A 95 19.20 -6.34 -15.62
N GLY A 96 19.45 -5.58 -14.56
CA GLY A 96 19.48 -4.13 -14.66
C GLY A 96 20.30 -3.47 -13.58
N ARG A 97 20.25 -2.13 -13.59
CA ARG A 97 20.90 -1.27 -12.61
C ARG A 97 20.06 -0.03 -12.34
N LEU A 98 20.31 0.59 -11.20
CA LEU A 98 19.71 1.83 -10.75
C LEU A 98 20.74 2.96 -10.82
N VAL A 99 20.41 4.06 -11.48
CA VAL A 99 21.23 5.27 -11.55
C VAL A 99 20.53 6.37 -10.77
N GLY A 100 21.26 7.03 -9.86
CA GLY A 100 20.69 8.10 -9.02
C GLY A 100 19.60 7.61 -8.07
N GLY A 101 19.75 6.40 -7.50
CA GLY A 101 18.77 5.83 -6.60
C GLY A 101 18.43 6.73 -5.42
N VAL A 102 17.14 6.79 -5.07
CA VAL A 102 16.62 7.49 -3.89
C VAL A 102 16.48 6.47 -2.77
N GLU A 103 17.02 6.79 -1.60
CA GLU A 103 16.86 5.97 -0.40
C GLU A 103 15.51 6.27 0.25
N LEU A 104 14.72 5.23 0.49
CA LEU A 104 13.55 5.31 1.35
C LEU A 104 14.03 5.38 2.81
N PRO A 105 13.58 6.34 3.63
CA PRO A 105 13.90 6.39 5.05
C PRO A 105 13.58 5.08 5.77
N ALA A 106 14.21 4.86 6.91
CA ALA A 106 13.96 3.69 7.77
C ALA A 106 12.50 3.58 8.20
N ALA A 107 11.88 4.72 8.47
CA ALA A 107 10.47 4.87 8.80
C ALA A 107 10.01 6.28 8.44
N GLY A 108 8.70 6.45 8.34
CA GLY A 108 8.02 7.73 8.16
C GLY A 108 6.69 7.76 8.90
N THR A 109 5.93 8.81 8.68
CA THR A 109 4.64 9.01 9.33
C THR A 109 3.68 7.84 9.08
N HIS A 110 3.66 7.28 7.87
CA HIS A 110 2.69 6.30 7.42
C HIS A 110 3.29 4.94 7.06
N PHE A 111 4.59 4.74 7.25
CA PHE A 111 5.27 3.48 6.96
C PHE A 111 6.41 3.21 7.94
N VAL A 112 6.79 1.95 8.01
CA VAL A 112 8.05 1.46 8.57
C VAL A 112 8.69 0.54 7.56
N THR A 113 10.02 0.34 7.65
CA THR A 113 10.69 -0.67 6.84
C THR A 113 11.06 -1.88 7.71
N ALA A 114 11.07 -3.08 7.14
CA ALA A 114 11.47 -4.28 7.86
C ALA A 114 12.39 -5.16 7.02
N ASP A 115 13.43 -5.70 7.67
CA ASP A 115 14.40 -6.62 7.06
C ASP A 115 13.74 -7.98 6.81
N PRO A 116 13.71 -8.49 5.59
CA PRO A 116 13.09 -9.78 5.28
C PRO A 116 13.83 -10.98 5.90
N VAL A 117 15.11 -10.81 6.24
CA VAL A 117 15.97 -11.87 6.76
C VAL A 117 15.79 -12.04 8.26
N THR A 118 15.87 -10.95 9.03
CA THR A 118 15.74 -10.96 10.49
C THR A 118 14.30 -10.77 10.96
N GLY A 119 13.47 -10.12 10.14
CA GLY A 119 12.12 -9.72 10.50
C GLY A 119 12.05 -8.44 11.33
N ASP A 120 13.22 -7.84 11.62
CA ASP A 120 13.32 -6.64 12.45
C ASP A 120 13.07 -5.35 11.64
N SER A 121 12.66 -4.31 12.34
CA SER A 121 12.59 -2.95 11.82
C SER A 121 13.72 -2.11 12.43
N PRO A 122 14.41 -1.29 11.66
CA PRO A 122 14.21 -1.04 10.23
C PRO A 122 14.93 -2.05 9.31
N ASN A 123 14.54 -2.05 8.03
CA ASN A 123 15.31 -2.73 6.99
C ASN A 123 16.70 -2.08 6.82
N ARG A 124 17.68 -2.87 6.39
CA ARG A 124 19.06 -2.41 6.16
C ARG A 124 19.10 -1.27 5.14
N PRO A 125 19.92 -0.22 5.35
CA PRO A 125 19.95 0.96 4.47
C PRO A 125 20.13 0.59 2.98
N TRP A 126 21.06 -0.32 2.67
CA TRP A 126 21.38 -0.71 1.31
C TRP A 126 20.28 -1.53 0.58
N ARG A 127 19.18 -1.89 1.27
CA ARG A 127 18.00 -2.58 0.71
C ARG A 127 16.84 -1.64 0.39
N ARG A 128 17.00 -0.34 0.65
CA ARG A 128 15.91 0.63 0.65
C ARG A 128 15.98 1.62 -0.53
N TYR A 129 16.68 1.28 -1.63
CA TYR A 129 16.84 2.19 -2.77
C TYR A 129 15.84 1.88 -3.88
N GLY A 130 15.22 2.93 -4.42
CA GLY A 130 14.32 2.86 -5.56
C GLY A 130 14.55 3.99 -6.55
N THR A 131 13.82 3.97 -7.66
CA THR A 131 13.67 5.18 -8.45
C THR A 131 12.89 6.22 -7.65
N ASP A 132 13.11 7.52 -7.92
CA ASP A 132 12.32 8.61 -7.36
C ASP A 132 10.82 8.33 -7.47
N ARG A 133 10.37 7.90 -8.65
CA ARG A 133 8.98 7.51 -8.89
C ARG A 133 8.50 6.34 -8.01
N LEU A 134 9.33 5.31 -7.80
CA LEU A 134 8.94 4.20 -6.93
C LEU A 134 8.75 4.67 -5.50
N VAL A 135 9.70 5.45 -5.00
CA VAL A 135 9.62 6.01 -3.64
C VAL A 135 8.40 6.91 -3.49
N GLU A 136 8.11 7.79 -4.46
CA GLU A 136 6.92 8.63 -4.49
C GLU A 136 5.62 7.81 -4.42
N VAL A 137 5.50 6.75 -5.25
CA VAL A 137 4.33 5.86 -5.24
C VAL A 137 4.16 5.18 -3.88
N LEU A 138 5.23 4.69 -3.27
CA LEU A 138 5.17 4.05 -1.95
C LEU A 138 4.67 5.02 -0.87
N LEU A 139 5.19 6.25 -0.86
CA LEU A 139 4.78 7.28 0.08
C LEU A 139 3.32 7.69 -0.11
N THR A 140 2.90 7.87 -1.36
CA THR A 140 1.52 8.22 -1.71
C THR A 140 0.55 7.12 -1.25
N VAL A 141 0.82 5.87 -1.58
CA VAL A 141 -0.03 4.74 -1.16
C VAL A 141 -0.06 4.59 0.36
N ALA A 142 1.08 4.80 1.05
CA ALA A 142 1.13 4.76 2.50
C ALA A 142 0.27 5.87 3.14
N ALA A 143 0.33 7.09 2.62
CA ALA A 143 -0.48 8.21 3.09
C ALA A 143 -1.98 7.99 2.83
N GLU A 144 -2.35 7.52 1.63
CA GLU A 144 -3.74 7.20 1.29
C GLU A 144 -4.30 6.06 2.14
N HIS A 145 -3.48 5.04 2.43
CA HIS A 145 -3.87 3.95 3.32
C HIS A 145 -4.16 4.47 4.72
N ALA A 146 -3.25 5.26 5.28
CA ALA A 146 -3.41 5.85 6.62
C ALA A 146 -4.61 6.80 6.69
N ALA A 147 -4.86 7.60 5.65
CA ALA A 147 -6.01 8.50 5.59
C ALA A 147 -7.35 7.74 5.57
N ALA A 148 -7.40 6.61 4.85
CA ALA A 148 -8.60 5.78 4.78
C ALA A 148 -8.80 4.91 6.03
N HIS A 149 -7.73 4.59 6.75
CA HIS A 149 -7.73 3.69 7.91
C HIS A 149 -6.85 4.26 9.04
N PRO A 150 -7.29 5.34 9.73
CA PRO A 150 -6.49 5.98 10.78
C PRO A 150 -6.08 5.04 11.93
N GLU A 151 -6.88 3.99 12.18
CA GLU A 151 -6.64 2.99 13.22
C GLU A 151 -5.79 1.80 12.73
N ALA A 152 -5.49 1.72 11.43
CA ALA A 152 -4.66 0.65 10.90
C ALA A 152 -3.17 0.89 11.23
N PRO A 153 -2.36 -0.18 11.33
CA PRO A 153 -0.92 -0.03 11.46
C PRO A 153 -0.33 0.64 10.22
N ARG A 154 0.82 1.28 10.39
CA ARG A 154 1.60 1.81 9.26
C ARG A 154 1.93 0.69 8.28
N LEU A 155 2.11 1.05 7.02
CA LEU A 155 2.58 0.08 6.03
C LEU A 155 3.97 -0.41 6.37
N VAL A 156 4.18 -1.71 6.24
CA VAL A 156 5.50 -2.33 6.43
C VAL A 156 6.11 -2.59 5.06
N ILE A 157 7.18 -1.87 4.73
CA ILE A 157 7.87 -1.96 3.45
C ILE A 157 9.13 -2.81 3.63
N GLY A 158 9.26 -3.84 2.81
CA GLY A 158 10.39 -4.74 2.75
C GLY A 158 11.51 -4.23 1.85
N ASP A 159 11.98 -5.12 0.98
CA ASP A 159 13.08 -4.81 0.06
C ASP A 159 12.63 -3.95 -1.14
N LEU A 160 13.44 -2.96 -1.46
CA LEU A 160 13.42 -2.27 -2.74
C LEU A 160 14.58 -2.81 -3.60
N SER A 161 15.58 -2.00 -3.81
CA SER A 161 16.79 -2.33 -4.57
C SER A 161 18.03 -1.94 -3.78
N ARG A 162 19.20 -2.32 -4.30
CA ARG A 162 20.49 -1.84 -3.83
C ARG A 162 20.78 -0.42 -4.35
N PRO A 163 21.72 0.35 -3.75
CA PRO A 163 21.99 1.75 -4.12
C PRO A 163 22.20 1.98 -5.61
N HIS A 164 22.87 1.02 -6.28
CA HIS A 164 23.14 1.05 -7.72
C HIS A 164 22.39 -0.05 -8.50
N GLY A 165 21.47 -0.75 -7.82
CA GLY A 165 20.81 -1.91 -8.40
C GLY A 165 21.76 -3.09 -8.60
N GLY A 166 21.56 -3.81 -9.69
CA GLY A 166 22.32 -5.02 -10.01
C GLY A 166 21.84 -6.23 -9.22
N ARG A 167 22.55 -7.34 -9.37
CA ARG A 167 22.18 -8.63 -8.80
C ARG A 167 21.86 -8.51 -7.30
N PHE A 168 20.77 -9.15 -6.88
CA PHE A 168 20.26 -9.16 -5.53
C PHE A 168 19.92 -10.61 -5.12
N GLY A 169 20.93 -11.49 -5.18
CA GLY A 169 20.79 -12.92 -4.91
C GLY A 169 20.97 -13.27 -3.44
N ARG A 170 21.04 -14.58 -3.18
CA ARG A 170 21.16 -15.16 -1.83
C ARG A 170 22.40 -14.69 -1.07
N GLU A 171 23.44 -14.26 -1.77
CA GLU A 171 24.67 -13.69 -1.21
C GLU A 171 24.40 -12.42 -0.36
N TYR A 172 23.22 -11.81 -0.50
CA TYR A 172 22.80 -10.67 0.27
C TYR A 172 21.85 -11.03 1.43
N GLY A 173 21.63 -12.32 1.66
CA GLY A 173 20.81 -12.88 2.72
C GLY A 173 19.39 -13.24 2.27
N GLY A 174 18.77 -14.17 3.00
CA GLY A 174 17.46 -14.75 2.66
C GLY A 174 17.50 -15.58 1.38
N ASP A 175 16.35 -15.71 0.74
CA ASP A 175 16.24 -16.44 -0.54
C ASP A 175 16.78 -15.65 -1.74
N GLY A 176 17.06 -14.35 -1.52
CA GLY A 176 17.43 -13.41 -2.57
C GLY A 176 16.25 -13.03 -3.45
N HIS A 177 16.50 -12.14 -4.39
CA HIS A 177 15.51 -11.66 -5.35
C HIS A 177 15.95 -11.94 -6.77
N ARG A 178 15.04 -12.51 -7.56
CA ARG A 178 15.26 -12.62 -9.00
C ARG A 178 15.19 -11.27 -9.72
N SER A 179 14.35 -10.36 -9.19
CA SER A 179 14.21 -8.98 -9.68
C SER A 179 14.80 -7.96 -8.69
N HIS A 180 14.23 -6.79 -8.51
CA HIS A 180 14.75 -5.69 -7.66
C HIS A 180 16.08 -5.08 -8.13
N GLN A 181 16.49 -5.34 -9.39
CA GLN A 181 17.83 -4.97 -9.86
C GLN A 181 17.92 -3.58 -10.47
N ASN A 182 16.78 -2.89 -10.72
CA ASN A 182 16.78 -1.58 -11.37
C ASN A 182 15.92 -0.51 -10.66
N GLY A 183 15.51 -0.78 -9.43
CA GLY A 183 14.79 0.19 -8.61
C GLY A 183 13.33 0.44 -8.99
N LEU A 184 12.69 -0.51 -9.70
CA LEU A 184 11.28 -0.45 -10.07
C LEU A 184 10.40 -1.38 -9.23
N ASP A 185 10.99 -2.23 -8.43
CA ASP A 185 10.31 -3.24 -7.61
C ASP A 185 10.39 -2.89 -6.11
N ALA A 186 9.32 -3.17 -5.38
CA ALA A 186 9.26 -3.11 -3.93
C ALA A 186 8.40 -4.24 -3.38
N ASP A 187 8.82 -4.80 -2.25
CA ASP A 187 8.02 -5.71 -1.45
C ASP A 187 7.29 -4.90 -0.36
N VAL A 188 5.99 -5.13 -0.22
CA VAL A 188 5.15 -4.51 0.82
C VAL A 188 4.43 -5.62 1.56
N TYR A 189 4.71 -5.77 2.84
CA TYR A 189 4.10 -6.81 3.66
C TYR A 189 2.61 -6.55 3.85
N TYR A 190 1.83 -7.62 3.87
CA TYR A 190 0.40 -7.48 4.13
C TYR A 190 0.13 -6.97 5.54
N PRO A 191 -0.83 -6.05 5.71
CA PRO A 191 -1.32 -5.66 7.02
C PRO A 191 -1.77 -6.87 7.82
N ARG A 192 -1.46 -6.86 9.10
CA ARG A 192 -1.80 -7.96 10.01
C ARG A 192 -3.09 -7.64 10.78
N ARG A 193 -3.87 -8.69 11.04
CA ARG A 193 -5.11 -8.61 11.85
C ARG A 193 -4.87 -8.17 13.30
N ASP A 194 -3.67 -8.45 13.82
CA ASP A 194 -3.27 -8.09 15.19
C ASP A 194 -2.66 -6.68 15.29
N GLY A 195 -2.65 -5.93 14.18
CA GLY A 195 -2.15 -4.56 14.14
C GLY A 195 -0.63 -4.40 14.28
N LEU A 196 0.14 -5.51 14.29
CA LEU A 196 1.58 -5.43 14.45
C LEU A 196 2.27 -4.99 13.16
N GLU A 197 3.18 -4.03 13.27
CA GLU A 197 3.98 -3.47 12.18
C GLU A 197 5.17 -4.39 11.83
N ARG A 198 4.88 -5.58 11.37
CA ARG A 198 5.87 -6.57 10.93
C ARG A 198 5.27 -7.54 9.92
N LYS A 199 6.12 -8.26 9.19
CA LYS A 199 5.66 -9.22 8.19
C LYS A 199 4.82 -10.35 8.81
N PRO A 200 3.76 -10.82 8.14
CA PRO A 200 3.08 -12.06 8.51
C PRO A 200 4.02 -13.26 8.33
N THR A 201 3.93 -14.23 9.22
CA THR A 201 4.63 -15.52 9.08
C THR A 201 3.73 -16.63 8.55
N ARG A 202 2.42 -16.35 8.48
CA ARG A 202 1.38 -17.26 7.95
C ARG A 202 0.18 -16.45 7.44
N VAL A 203 -0.48 -16.98 6.43
CA VAL A 203 -1.62 -16.30 5.76
C VAL A 203 -2.77 -15.97 6.70
N ALA A 204 -2.98 -16.77 7.74
CA ALA A 204 -4.03 -16.53 8.75
C ALA A 204 -3.85 -15.19 9.51
N GLN A 205 -2.66 -14.63 9.54
CA GLN A 205 -2.37 -13.34 10.16
C GLN A 205 -2.70 -12.15 9.26
N VAL A 206 -2.89 -12.38 7.96
CA VAL A 206 -3.15 -11.31 6.99
C VAL A 206 -4.56 -10.75 7.19
N ASP A 207 -4.67 -9.45 7.34
CA ASP A 207 -5.94 -8.74 7.16
C ASP A 207 -6.24 -8.65 5.67
N ARG A 208 -7.09 -9.56 5.18
CA ARG A 208 -7.40 -9.67 3.75
C ARG A 208 -8.11 -8.45 3.20
N ARG A 209 -8.91 -7.74 4.01
CA ARG A 209 -9.61 -6.54 3.58
C ARG A 209 -8.60 -5.43 3.32
N LEU A 210 -7.76 -5.12 4.28
CA LEU A 210 -6.72 -4.10 4.12
C LEU A 210 -5.71 -4.48 3.03
N ALA A 211 -5.34 -5.76 2.93
CA ALA A 211 -4.44 -6.25 1.89
C ALA A 211 -5.05 -6.11 0.48
N GLN A 212 -6.36 -6.36 0.31
CA GLN A 212 -7.04 -6.15 -0.96
C GLN A 212 -7.06 -4.67 -1.35
N GLU A 213 -7.37 -3.80 -0.39
CA GLU A 213 -7.37 -2.36 -0.63
C GLU A 213 -5.98 -1.83 -1.01
N LEU A 214 -4.90 -2.40 -0.45
CA LEU A 214 -3.53 -2.07 -0.88
C LEU A 214 -3.27 -2.50 -2.32
N VAL A 215 -3.71 -3.70 -2.73
CA VAL A 215 -3.63 -4.14 -4.13
C VAL A 215 -4.32 -3.12 -5.04
N ASP A 216 -5.55 -2.72 -4.66
CA ASP A 216 -6.35 -1.78 -5.46
C ASP A 216 -5.70 -0.40 -5.53
N ARG A 217 -5.09 0.11 -4.45
CA ARG A 217 -4.34 1.37 -4.43
C ARG A 217 -3.12 1.32 -5.34
N PHE A 218 -2.32 0.26 -5.30
CA PHE A 218 -1.18 0.11 -6.21
C PHE A 218 -1.62 0.00 -7.67
N VAL A 219 -2.73 -0.66 -7.95
CA VAL A 219 -3.32 -0.69 -9.30
C VAL A 219 -3.74 0.72 -9.73
N ALA A 220 -4.41 1.47 -8.86
CA ALA A 220 -4.83 2.85 -9.12
C ALA A 220 -3.62 3.80 -9.31
N ALA A 221 -2.54 3.60 -8.55
CA ALA A 221 -1.27 4.32 -8.72
C ALA A 221 -0.51 3.96 -10.00
N GLY A 222 -1.06 3.08 -10.84
CA GLY A 222 -0.50 2.71 -12.14
C GLY A 222 0.63 1.69 -12.07
N ALA A 223 0.61 0.79 -11.09
CA ALA A 223 1.54 -0.33 -11.05
C ALA A 223 1.54 -1.10 -12.37
N GLN A 224 2.71 -1.53 -12.80
CA GLN A 224 2.85 -2.41 -13.96
C GLN A 224 2.38 -3.82 -13.60
N PHE A 225 2.83 -4.31 -12.44
CA PHE A 225 2.46 -5.59 -11.88
C PHE A 225 2.33 -5.50 -10.37
N VAL A 226 1.41 -6.28 -9.82
CA VAL A 226 1.27 -6.57 -8.40
C VAL A 226 1.20 -8.09 -8.27
N PHE A 227 2.27 -8.70 -7.75
CA PHE A 227 2.28 -10.13 -7.48
C PHE A 227 1.78 -10.38 -6.06
N VAL A 228 0.88 -11.35 -5.93
CA VAL A 228 0.23 -11.72 -4.66
C VAL A 228 0.37 -13.22 -4.41
N GLY A 229 0.33 -13.62 -3.16
CA GLY A 229 0.44 -15.03 -2.79
C GLY A 229 -0.77 -15.87 -3.20
N PRO A 230 -0.57 -17.15 -3.60
CA PRO A 230 -1.65 -18.01 -4.05
C PRO A 230 -2.70 -18.32 -2.98
N ARG A 231 -2.32 -18.28 -1.71
CA ARG A 231 -3.20 -18.59 -0.57
C ARG A 231 -3.92 -17.37 0.01
N THR A 232 -3.60 -16.17 -0.45
CA THR A 232 -4.17 -14.92 0.07
C THR A 232 -5.59 -14.68 -0.40
N GLY A 233 -5.94 -15.16 -1.60
CA GLY A 233 -7.23 -14.92 -2.25
C GLY A 233 -7.39 -13.51 -2.81
N LEU A 234 -6.31 -12.71 -2.84
CA LEU A 234 -6.31 -11.34 -3.37
C LEU A 234 -6.46 -11.36 -4.90
N ARG A 235 -7.09 -10.33 -5.44
CA ARG A 235 -7.47 -10.28 -6.86
C ARG A 235 -7.31 -8.87 -7.42
N GLY A 236 -7.41 -8.74 -8.76
CA GLY A 236 -7.42 -7.48 -9.48
C GLY A 236 -7.40 -7.70 -10.99
N PRO A 237 -7.12 -6.66 -11.80
CA PRO A 237 -7.07 -6.78 -13.25
C PRO A 237 -6.06 -7.84 -13.69
N ARG A 238 -6.49 -8.86 -14.44
CA ARG A 238 -5.70 -10.07 -14.79
C ARG A 238 -4.32 -9.80 -15.42
N LYS A 239 -4.13 -8.65 -16.07
CA LYS A 239 -2.85 -8.27 -16.69
C LYS A 239 -1.92 -7.50 -15.73
N VAL A 240 -2.41 -7.15 -14.55
CA VAL A 240 -1.69 -6.36 -13.56
C VAL A 240 -1.50 -7.16 -12.28
N VAL A 241 -2.56 -7.75 -11.73
CA VAL A 241 -2.50 -8.56 -10.51
C VAL A 241 -2.33 -10.03 -10.87
N MET A 242 -1.23 -10.62 -10.42
CA MET A 242 -0.87 -12.00 -10.75
C MET A 242 -0.47 -12.76 -9.50
N THR A 243 -0.87 -14.02 -9.44
CA THR A 243 -0.48 -14.93 -8.36
C THR A 243 0.94 -15.44 -8.58
N LEU A 244 1.77 -15.38 -7.54
CA LEU A 244 3.14 -15.88 -7.58
C LEU A 244 3.46 -16.63 -6.28
N ALA A 245 4.15 -17.77 -6.38
CA ALA A 245 4.60 -18.54 -5.22
C ALA A 245 5.55 -17.70 -4.34
N ASN A 246 5.62 -18.02 -3.05
CA ASN A 246 6.45 -17.32 -2.06
C ASN A 246 6.07 -15.84 -1.82
N HIS A 247 4.80 -15.45 -2.10
CA HIS A 247 4.27 -14.12 -1.87
C HIS A 247 3.06 -14.14 -0.91
N ASP A 248 2.99 -15.14 -0.03
CA ASP A 248 1.86 -15.26 0.91
C ASP A 248 1.97 -14.33 2.13
N ASP A 249 3.10 -13.68 2.32
CA ASP A 249 3.38 -12.72 3.41
C ASP A 249 3.50 -11.26 2.91
N HIS A 250 3.67 -11.04 1.60
CA HIS A 250 3.81 -9.72 1.00
C HIS A 250 3.20 -9.65 -0.39
N LEU A 251 2.91 -8.47 -0.85
CA LEU A 251 2.73 -8.16 -2.26
C LEU A 251 4.05 -7.60 -2.83
N HIS A 252 4.41 -8.05 -4.03
CA HIS A 252 5.54 -7.51 -4.77
C HIS A 252 5.00 -6.57 -5.84
N VAL A 253 5.31 -5.30 -5.72
CA VAL A 253 4.87 -4.26 -6.65
C VAL A 253 5.99 -3.93 -7.63
N ARG A 254 5.64 -3.85 -8.92
CA ARG A 254 6.49 -3.27 -9.94
C ARG A 254 5.81 -2.08 -10.57
N ILE A 255 6.51 -0.96 -10.63
CA ILE A 255 6.05 0.22 -11.36
C ILE A 255 6.63 0.27 -12.77
N ARG A 256 6.00 1.08 -13.63
CA ARG A 256 6.53 1.36 -14.96
C ARG A 256 7.72 2.33 -14.86
N PRO A 257 8.77 2.16 -15.67
CA PRO A 257 9.79 3.19 -15.77
C PRO A 257 9.17 4.51 -16.20
N GLY A 258 9.66 5.63 -15.66
CA GLY A 258 9.25 6.97 -16.09
C GLY A 258 9.46 7.15 -17.60
N ARG A 259 8.61 7.96 -18.25
CA ARG A 259 8.84 8.34 -19.65
C ARG A 259 10.18 9.04 -19.75
N ARG A 260 11.00 8.66 -20.72
CA ARG A 260 12.18 9.45 -21.09
C ARG A 260 11.65 10.81 -21.58
N ARG A 261 11.96 11.84 -20.86
CA ARG A 261 11.86 13.21 -21.39
C ARG A 261 13.17 13.54 -22.08
#